data_92282f798634a8a6b9e25eb4e34f882c
#
_entry.id   92282f798634a8a6b9e25eb4e34f882c
#
_cell.length_a   1.000
_cell.length_b   1.000
_cell.length_c   1.000
_cell.angle_alpha   90.00
_cell.angle_beta   90.00
_cell.angle_gamma   90.00
#
_symmetry.space_group_name_H-M   'P 1'
#
loop_
_entity.id
_entity.type
_entity.pdbx_description
1 polymer ?
#
loop_
_entity_poly.entity_id
_entity_poly.type
_entity_poly.pdbx_seq_one_letter_code
_entity_poly.pdbx_strand_id
1 'polypeptide(L)'
;MKKNKQRLQIYTSLWSMKPHDNTGNILSHEDICLKVKDAGFVGLALDLGASDVNEANAIRPYLEKNDLIPLIVAFPKTVSSFEDTLKMAKDFGSPFVDVIGQVTPLSVDGMIPIIRAWLEMSEKIGMPIQFETHRNCITNDLYSTLLLLDAVPEMRLCADLSHYVVDREFWFPLSTRDLNLMSRIIERSDSFQGRVASRQQIQLQLHF
;
A
#
# COMPACT_ATOMS: atom_id res chain seq x y z
N MET A 1 34.84 -2.58 -2.86
CA MET A 1 33.55 -2.04 -2.41
C MET A 1 32.59 -3.22 -2.17
N LYS A 2 32.26 -3.53 -0.90
CA LYS A 2 31.22 -4.51 -0.60
C LYS A 2 29.89 -3.90 -1.06
N LYS A 3 29.24 -4.48 -2.10
CA LYS A 3 27.85 -4.17 -2.42
C LYS A 3 27.04 -4.50 -1.19
N ASN A 4 26.50 -3.50 -0.48
CA ASN A 4 25.46 -3.72 0.52
C ASN A 4 24.32 -4.41 -0.23
N LYS A 5 24.13 -5.70 0.01
CA LYS A 5 22.94 -6.42 -0.46
C LYS A 5 21.76 -5.81 0.29
N GLN A 6 21.03 -4.95 -0.37
CA GLN A 6 19.77 -4.43 0.16
C GLN A 6 18.86 -5.64 0.41
N ARG A 7 18.53 -5.87 1.69
CA ARG A 7 17.67 -7.00 2.07
C ARG A 7 16.23 -6.59 1.78
N LEU A 8 15.48 -7.46 1.10
CA LEU A 8 14.05 -7.27 0.90
C LEU A 8 13.36 -7.18 2.26
N GLN A 9 12.58 -6.12 2.47
CA GLN A 9 11.75 -5.93 3.65
C GLN A 9 10.33 -6.40 3.34
N ILE A 10 9.82 -7.33 4.11
CA ILE A 10 8.48 -7.90 3.91
C ILE A 10 7.62 -7.56 5.12
N TYR A 11 6.50 -6.92 4.86
CA TYR A 11 5.47 -6.57 5.84
C TYR A 11 4.26 -7.48 5.63
N THR A 12 3.53 -7.80 6.69
CA THR A 12 2.19 -8.37 6.57
C THR A 12 1.15 -7.31 6.93
N SER A 13 -0.07 -7.43 6.42
CA SER A 13 -1.14 -6.50 6.76
C SER A 13 -1.92 -6.95 8.00
N LEU A 14 -2.17 -6.02 8.94
CA LEU A 14 -3.04 -6.27 10.08
C LEU A 14 -4.44 -6.70 9.62
N TRP A 15 -4.92 -6.13 8.52
CA TRP A 15 -6.20 -6.50 7.92
C TRP A 15 -6.28 -7.99 7.57
N SER A 16 -5.20 -8.56 7.02
CA SER A 16 -5.16 -9.98 6.65
C SER A 16 -5.06 -10.93 7.84
N MET A 17 -4.63 -10.42 8.99
CA MET A 17 -4.50 -11.19 10.23
C MET A 17 -5.75 -11.12 11.11
N LYS A 18 -6.67 -10.23 10.80
CA LYS A 18 -7.99 -10.22 11.42
C LYS A 18 -8.83 -11.32 10.78
N PRO A 19 -9.46 -12.07 11.56
CA PRO A 19 -9.73 -11.93 12.99
C PRO A 19 -9.40 -13.15 13.83
N HIS A 20 -8.98 -14.27 13.25
CA HIS A 20 -9.20 -15.52 13.95
C HIS A 20 -7.94 -16.39 13.89
N ASP A 21 -7.60 -17.01 14.99
CA ASP A 21 -6.75 -18.18 14.98
C ASP A 21 -7.51 -19.38 14.38
N ASN A 22 -6.87 -20.52 14.27
CA ASN A 22 -7.44 -21.73 13.70
C ASN A 22 -8.65 -22.28 14.51
N THR A 23 -8.93 -21.73 15.69
CA THR A 23 -10.07 -22.12 16.55
C THR A 23 -11.24 -21.14 16.44
N GLY A 24 -11.09 -20.05 15.68
CA GLY A 24 -12.07 -18.99 15.52
C GLY A 24 -11.98 -17.90 16.60
N ASN A 25 -10.99 -17.94 17.50
CA ASN A 25 -10.79 -16.89 18.48
C ASN A 25 -10.16 -15.65 17.87
N ILE A 26 -10.50 -14.47 18.39
CA ILE A 26 -9.88 -13.21 18.01
C ILE A 26 -8.50 -13.15 18.67
N LEU A 27 -7.46 -12.98 17.86
CA LEU A 27 -6.11 -12.81 18.36
C LEU A 27 -5.96 -11.47 19.08
N SER A 28 -5.20 -11.47 20.21
CA SER A 28 -4.79 -10.23 20.84
C SER A 28 -3.72 -9.51 20.00
N HIS A 29 -3.53 -8.20 20.20
CA HIS A 29 -2.47 -7.44 19.54
C HIS A 29 -1.07 -8.03 19.84
N GLU A 30 -0.88 -8.55 21.05
CA GLU A 30 0.37 -9.22 21.44
C GLU A 30 0.60 -10.50 20.63
N ASP A 31 -0.42 -11.37 20.52
CA ASP A 31 -0.34 -12.62 19.76
C ASP A 31 -0.11 -12.34 18.26
N ILE A 32 -0.77 -11.30 17.70
CA ILE A 32 -0.54 -10.88 16.32
C ILE A 32 0.92 -10.51 16.12
N CYS A 33 1.47 -9.62 16.97
CA CYS A 33 2.86 -9.19 16.85
C CYS A 33 3.85 -10.34 17.01
N LEU A 34 3.62 -11.26 17.94
CA LEU A 34 4.45 -12.46 18.10
C LEU A 34 4.43 -13.33 16.85
N LYS A 35 3.25 -13.63 16.30
CA LYS A 35 3.11 -14.42 15.05
C LYS A 35 3.82 -13.76 13.87
N VAL A 36 3.70 -12.43 13.73
CA VAL A 36 4.36 -11.66 12.67
C VAL A 36 5.88 -11.77 12.79
N LYS A 37 6.41 -11.61 14.00
CA LYS A 37 7.85 -11.73 14.28
C LYS A 37 8.35 -13.14 14.01
N ASP A 38 7.67 -14.15 14.54
CA ASP A 38 8.04 -15.57 14.39
C ASP A 38 8.02 -16.02 12.91
N ALA A 39 7.10 -15.46 12.11
CA ALA A 39 7.05 -15.70 10.67
C ALA A 39 8.17 -14.96 9.88
N GLY A 40 8.97 -14.13 10.53
CA GLY A 40 10.12 -13.45 9.93
C GLY A 40 9.79 -12.18 9.14
N PHE A 41 8.59 -11.61 9.30
CA PHE A 41 8.27 -10.29 8.77
C PHE A 41 9.05 -9.21 9.51
N VAL A 42 9.39 -8.13 8.81
CA VAL A 42 10.08 -6.97 9.41
C VAL A 42 9.11 -5.99 10.06
N GLY A 43 7.84 -6.08 9.74
CA GLY A 43 6.83 -5.15 10.25
C GLY A 43 5.41 -5.53 9.89
N LEU A 44 4.50 -4.65 10.32
CA LEU A 44 3.06 -4.80 10.15
C LEU A 44 2.47 -3.56 9.49
N ALA A 45 1.74 -3.76 8.40
CA ALA A 45 1.00 -2.69 7.73
C ALA A 45 -0.33 -2.45 8.47
N LEU A 46 -0.55 -1.18 8.84
CA LEU A 46 -1.74 -0.69 9.54
C LEU A 46 -2.64 0.01 8.52
N ASP A 47 -3.67 -0.68 8.08
CA ASP A 47 -4.61 -0.24 7.07
C ASP A 47 -5.71 0.62 7.71
N LEU A 48 -5.63 1.94 7.53
CA LEU A 48 -6.59 2.91 8.11
C LEU A 48 -7.95 2.94 7.38
N GLY A 49 -8.12 2.15 6.32
CA GLY A 49 -9.41 1.92 5.68
C GLY A 49 -10.21 0.78 6.32
N ALA A 50 -9.51 -0.21 6.88
CA ALA A 50 -10.10 -1.37 7.56
C ALA A 50 -9.98 -1.29 9.10
N SER A 51 -9.12 -0.43 9.61
CA SER A 51 -8.89 -0.15 11.02
C SER A 51 -9.00 1.35 11.27
N ASP A 52 -9.24 1.74 12.51
CA ASP A 52 -9.18 3.16 12.88
C ASP A 52 -7.85 3.52 13.56
N VAL A 53 -7.66 4.82 13.80
CA VAL A 53 -6.47 5.34 14.48
C VAL A 53 -6.35 4.81 15.92
N ASN A 54 -7.47 4.50 16.57
CA ASN A 54 -7.46 3.96 17.94
C ASN A 54 -6.85 2.56 17.96
N GLU A 55 -7.18 1.72 16.98
CA GLU A 55 -6.59 0.39 16.85
C GLU A 55 -5.09 0.48 16.52
N ALA A 56 -4.70 1.39 15.62
CA ALA A 56 -3.28 1.63 15.34
C ALA A 56 -2.51 2.05 16.61
N ASN A 57 -3.08 2.94 17.42
CA ASN A 57 -2.50 3.33 18.72
C ASN A 57 -2.46 2.17 19.71
N ALA A 58 -3.49 1.33 19.76
CA ALA A 58 -3.57 0.21 20.69
C ALA A 58 -2.54 -0.89 20.39
N ILE A 59 -2.20 -1.14 19.13
CA ILE A 59 -1.19 -2.15 18.76
C ILE A 59 0.24 -1.62 18.84
N ARG A 60 0.46 -0.31 18.79
CA ARG A 60 1.79 0.34 18.78
C ARG A 60 2.75 -0.18 19.87
N PRO A 61 2.38 -0.30 21.17
CA PRO A 61 3.29 -0.80 22.20
C PRO A 61 3.78 -2.22 21.94
N TYR A 62 2.97 -3.04 21.31
CA TYR A 62 3.34 -4.42 20.96
C TYR A 62 4.26 -4.50 19.75
N LEU A 63 4.12 -3.57 18.79
CA LEU A 63 5.06 -3.42 17.68
C LEU A 63 6.44 -3.03 18.22
N GLU A 64 6.51 -2.00 19.07
CA GLU A 64 7.75 -1.53 19.70
C GLU A 64 8.42 -2.64 20.55
N LYS A 65 7.64 -3.37 21.36
CA LYS A 65 8.14 -4.50 22.18
C LYS A 65 8.77 -5.61 21.33
N ASN A 66 8.31 -5.80 20.10
CA ASN A 66 8.74 -6.87 19.22
C ASN A 66 9.72 -6.41 18.12
N ASP A 67 10.17 -5.16 18.13
CA ASP A 67 11.01 -4.54 17.09
C ASP A 67 10.39 -4.65 15.67
N LEU A 68 9.07 -4.54 15.59
CA LEU A 68 8.33 -4.55 14.33
C LEU A 68 8.11 -3.13 13.82
N ILE A 69 8.38 -2.91 12.55
CA ILE A 69 8.22 -1.61 11.89
C ILE A 69 6.75 -1.42 11.49
N PRO A 70 6.05 -0.35 11.94
CA PRO A 70 4.73 -0.03 11.42
C PRO A 70 4.82 0.54 10.00
N LEU A 71 3.96 0.09 9.11
CA LEU A 71 3.75 0.69 7.78
C LEU A 71 2.32 1.22 7.71
N ILE A 72 2.16 2.52 7.49
CA ILE A 72 0.82 3.12 7.42
C ILE A 72 0.27 3.03 5.99
N VAL A 73 -0.95 2.46 5.86
CA VAL A 73 -1.73 2.45 4.62
C VAL A 73 -2.90 3.42 4.79
N ALA A 74 -2.96 4.46 3.96
CA ALA A 74 -3.86 5.60 4.10
C ALA A 74 -4.91 5.66 3.01
N PHE A 75 -6.13 6.08 3.37
CA PHE A 75 -7.28 6.21 2.47
C PHE A 75 -7.84 7.66 2.49
N PRO A 76 -7.05 8.67 2.07
CA PRO A 76 -7.52 10.06 2.11
C PRO A 76 -8.70 10.28 1.17
N LYS A 77 -9.80 10.81 1.72
CA LYS A 77 -11.04 11.15 1.00
C LYS A 77 -11.08 12.59 0.53
N THR A 78 -10.19 13.43 1.05
CA THR A 78 -9.98 14.82 0.64
C THR A 78 -8.47 15.10 0.62
N VAL A 79 -8.07 16.15 -0.11
CA VAL A 79 -6.64 16.54 -0.13
C VAL A 79 -6.17 16.92 1.27
N SER A 80 -6.94 17.72 1.99
CA SER A 80 -6.57 18.23 3.32
C SER A 80 -6.55 17.18 4.42
N SER A 81 -7.39 16.14 4.33
CA SER A 81 -7.43 15.09 5.37
C SER A 81 -6.17 14.23 5.46
N PHE A 82 -5.28 14.34 4.49
CA PHE A 82 -4.06 13.54 4.43
C PHE A 82 -2.94 14.07 5.33
N GLU A 83 -2.95 15.38 5.65
CA GLU A 83 -1.88 16.01 6.44
C GLU A 83 -1.71 15.38 7.83
N ASP A 84 -2.81 15.13 8.54
CA ASP A 84 -2.78 14.53 9.88
C ASP A 84 -2.31 13.06 9.83
N THR A 85 -2.67 12.33 8.77
CA THR A 85 -2.18 10.96 8.56
C THR A 85 -0.66 10.93 8.32
N LEU A 86 -0.12 11.87 7.56
CA LEU A 86 1.34 11.99 7.37
C LEU A 86 2.08 12.29 8.67
N LYS A 87 1.54 13.20 9.50
CA LYS A 87 2.10 13.51 10.82
C LYS A 87 2.09 12.28 11.74
N MET A 88 0.96 11.57 11.76
CA MET A 88 0.82 10.32 12.52
C MET A 88 1.82 9.26 12.05
N ALA A 89 1.92 9.04 10.73
CA ALA A 89 2.85 8.05 10.17
C ALA A 89 4.32 8.35 10.55
N LYS A 90 4.68 9.65 10.53
CA LYS A 90 6.00 10.10 10.97
C LYS A 90 6.24 9.82 12.46
N ASP A 91 5.26 10.09 13.33
CA ASP A 91 5.33 9.80 14.75
C ASP A 91 5.42 8.30 15.05
N PHE A 92 4.77 7.47 14.22
CA PHE A 92 4.87 6.01 14.30
C PHE A 92 6.20 5.46 13.81
N GLY A 93 7.01 6.24 13.10
CA GLY A 93 8.25 5.76 12.49
C GLY A 93 8.01 4.90 11.24
N SER A 94 6.89 5.10 10.54
CA SER A 94 6.62 4.45 9.26
C SER A 94 7.69 4.83 8.22
N PRO A 95 8.23 3.89 7.44
CA PRO A 95 9.27 4.22 6.44
C PRO A 95 8.71 5.04 5.28
N PHE A 96 7.45 4.87 4.95
CA PHE A 96 6.66 5.64 3.99
C PHE A 96 5.16 5.45 4.31
N VAL A 97 4.30 6.22 3.66
CA VAL A 97 2.86 5.97 3.67
C VAL A 97 2.44 5.40 2.33
N ASP A 98 1.76 4.25 2.35
CA ASP A 98 1.10 3.68 1.18
C ASP A 98 -0.27 4.34 1.01
N VAL A 99 -0.50 5.00 -0.13
CA VAL A 99 -1.65 5.90 -0.33
C VAL A 99 -2.65 5.32 -1.32
N ILE A 100 -3.83 4.96 -0.84
CA ILE A 100 -4.99 4.62 -1.65
C ILE A 100 -5.87 5.88 -1.74
N GLY A 101 -5.54 6.77 -2.67
CA GLY A 101 -6.13 8.11 -2.76
C GLY A 101 -7.59 8.10 -3.25
N GLN A 102 -8.56 8.27 -2.36
CA GLN A 102 -10.00 8.20 -2.66
C GLN A 102 -10.60 9.53 -3.17
N VAL A 103 -9.78 10.45 -3.66
CA VAL A 103 -10.23 11.64 -4.42
C VAL A 103 -10.11 11.32 -5.90
N THR A 104 -11.24 11.14 -6.58
CA THR A 104 -11.31 10.56 -7.94
C THR A 104 -11.97 11.50 -8.93
N PRO A 105 -11.28 12.54 -9.44
CA PRO A 105 -11.77 13.33 -10.56
C PRO A 105 -11.98 12.48 -11.82
N LEU A 106 -12.88 12.92 -12.70
CA LEU A 106 -13.22 12.20 -13.93
C LEU A 106 -12.15 12.33 -15.04
N SER A 107 -11.11 13.15 -14.86
CA SER A 107 -10.05 13.35 -15.85
C SER A 107 -8.67 13.34 -15.22
N VAL A 108 -7.68 12.94 -15.98
CA VAL A 108 -6.27 12.96 -15.58
C VAL A 108 -5.82 14.39 -15.19
N ASP A 109 -6.26 15.41 -15.97
CA ASP A 109 -5.95 16.82 -15.66
C ASP A 109 -6.47 17.25 -14.29
N GLY A 110 -7.61 16.70 -13.86
CA GLY A 110 -8.14 16.93 -12.52
C GLY A 110 -7.40 16.14 -11.42
N MET A 111 -6.76 15.04 -11.77
CA MET A 111 -5.99 14.20 -10.83
C MET A 111 -4.61 14.79 -10.52
N ILE A 112 -3.95 15.41 -11.51
CA ILE A 112 -2.59 15.96 -11.40
C ILE A 112 -2.44 16.92 -10.19
N PRO A 113 -3.29 17.95 -10.01
CA PRO A 113 -3.15 18.86 -8.88
C PRO A 113 -3.32 18.18 -7.53
N ILE A 114 -4.11 17.12 -7.43
CA ILE A 114 -4.31 16.35 -6.19
C ILE A 114 -3.03 15.60 -5.84
N ILE A 115 -2.46 14.86 -6.80
CA ILE A 115 -1.19 14.14 -6.61
C ILE A 115 -0.08 15.10 -6.19
N ARG A 116 0.05 16.25 -6.87
CA ARG A 116 1.06 17.26 -6.54
C ARG A 116 0.87 17.85 -5.15
N ALA A 117 -0.38 18.14 -4.74
CA ALA A 117 -0.65 18.63 -3.41
C ALA A 117 -0.27 17.63 -2.32
N TRP A 118 -0.50 16.33 -2.54
CA TRP A 118 -0.07 15.28 -1.60
C TRP A 118 1.46 15.12 -1.56
N LEU A 119 2.13 15.22 -2.71
CA LEU A 119 3.61 15.18 -2.77
C LEU A 119 4.21 16.39 -2.04
N GLU A 120 3.67 17.59 -2.21
CA GLU A 120 4.08 18.81 -1.49
C GLU A 120 3.88 18.67 0.04
N MET A 121 2.75 18.09 0.48
CA MET A 121 2.53 17.79 1.90
C MET A 121 3.56 16.80 2.44
N SER A 122 3.81 15.73 1.69
CA SER A 122 4.82 14.71 2.00
C SER A 122 6.20 15.33 2.19
N GLU A 123 6.64 16.16 1.25
CA GLU A 123 7.91 16.87 1.31
C GLU A 123 7.98 17.81 2.51
N LYS A 124 6.96 18.65 2.71
CA LYS A 124 6.87 19.62 3.82
C LYS A 124 6.96 18.94 5.19
N ILE A 125 6.30 17.78 5.35
CA ILE A 125 6.28 17.03 6.61
C ILE A 125 7.54 16.16 6.74
N GLY A 126 8.18 15.81 5.62
CA GLY A 126 9.31 14.90 5.56
C GLY A 126 8.87 13.45 5.84
N MET A 127 7.73 13.04 5.27
CA MET A 127 7.18 11.70 5.34
C MET A 127 6.99 11.17 3.92
N PRO A 128 7.82 10.25 3.41
CA PRO A 128 7.71 9.71 2.05
C PRO A 128 6.35 9.05 1.81
N ILE A 129 5.87 9.13 0.56
CA ILE A 129 4.63 8.48 0.14
C ILE A 129 4.82 7.67 -1.13
N GLN A 130 4.03 6.62 -1.27
CA GLN A 130 3.88 5.84 -2.50
C GLN A 130 2.39 5.66 -2.76
N PHE A 131 1.97 5.70 -4.03
CA PHE A 131 0.56 5.56 -4.40
C PHE A 131 0.28 4.10 -4.77
N GLU A 132 -0.62 3.45 -4.03
CA GLU A 132 -1.01 2.08 -4.36
C GLU A 132 -1.86 2.03 -5.63
N THR A 133 -1.57 1.09 -6.50
CA THR A 133 -2.47 0.76 -7.61
C THR A 133 -3.64 -0.05 -7.06
N HIS A 134 -4.80 0.60 -6.91
CA HIS A 134 -5.92 0.02 -6.19
C HIS A 134 -7.27 0.42 -6.81
N ARG A 135 -8.32 -0.41 -6.61
CA ARG A 135 -9.70 -0.07 -7.01
C ARG A 135 -10.23 1.12 -6.21
N ASN A 136 -11.23 1.83 -6.78
CA ASN A 136 -11.92 2.95 -6.13
C ASN A 136 -10.99 4.06 -5.63
N CYS A 137 -9.93 4.35 -6.36
CA CYS A 137 -8.97 5.38 -6.03
C CYS A 137 -8.41 6.05 -7.28
N ILE A 138 -7.56 7.04 -7.10
CA ILE A 138 -6.99 7.85 -8.19
C ILE A 138 -6.14 7.05 -9.18
N THR A 139 -5.62 5.89 -8.77
CA THR A 139 -4.82 4.94 -9.57
C THR A 139 -5.62 3.71 -10.03
N ASN A 140 -6.96 3.82 -10.08
CA ASN A 140 -7.86 2.71 -10.36
C ASN A 140 -7.69 2.12 -11.78
N ASP A 141 -7.44 2.94 -12.78
CA ASP A 141 -7.32 2.54 -14.18
C ASP A 141 -5.87 2.58 -14.66
N LEU A 142 -5.43 1.53 -15.37
CA LEU A 142 -4.06 1.39 -15.85
C LEU A 142 -3.64 2.55 -16.79
N TYR A 143 -4.49 2.93 -17.74
CA TYR A 143 -4.12 3.96 -18.72
C TYR A 143 -4.07 5.35 -18.06
N SER A 144 -5.03 5.68 -17.22
CA SER A 144 -5.04 6.93 -16.47
C SER A 144 -3.83 7.02 -15.55
N THR A 145 -3.43 5.93 -14.91
CA THR A 145 -2.23 5.89 -14.08
C THR A 145 -0.96 6.10 -14.90
N LEU A 146 -0.85 5.50 -16.09
CA LEU A 146 0.29 5.73 -16.96
C LEU A 146 0.38 7.19 -17.44
N LEU A 147 -0.74 7.83 -17.74
CA LEU A 147 -0.79 9.25 -18.07
C LEU A 147 -0.40 10.14 -16.88
N LEU A 148 -0.82 9.77 -15.66
CA LEU A 148 -0.39 10.45 -14.43
C LEU A 148 1.12 10.34 -14.24
N LEU A 149 1.71 9.17 -14.44
CA LEU A 149 3.15 8.96 -14.32
C LEU A 149 3.96 9.77 -15.35
N ASP A 150 3.40 9.99 -16.54
CA ASP A 150 4.01 10.86 -17.57
C ASP A 150 3.90 12.34 -17.18
N ALA A 151 2.79 12.76 -16.58
CA ALA A 151 2.54 14.14 -16.17
C ALA A 151 3.19 14.53 -14.83
N VAL A 152 3.45 13.55 -13.95
CA VAL A 152 4.03 13.72 -12.62
C VAL A 152 5.20 12.75 -12.46
N PRO A 153 6.39 13.10 -13.01
CA PRO A 153 7.55 12.20 -13.00
C PRO A 153 8.05 11.82 -11.60
N GLU A 154 7.79 12.64 -10.60
CA GLU A 154 8.14 12.40 -9.19
C GLU A 154 7.22 11.40 -8.48
N MET A 155 6.07 11.06 -9.05
CA MET A 155 5.13 10.10 -8.48
C MET A 155 5.74 8.69 -8.43
N ARG A 156 5.74 8.05 -7.25
CA ARG A 156 6.19 6.67 -7.03
C ARG A 156 5.02 5.79 -6.60
N LEU A 157 5.07 4.51 -6.97
CA LEU A 157 3.99 3.57 -6.72
C LEU A 157 4.37 2.49 -5.70
N CYS A 158 3.33 2.01 -4.99
CA CYS A 158 3.23 0.69 -4.42
C CYS A 158 2.36 -0.16 -5.37
N ALA A 159 2.96 -1.11 -6.09
CA ALA A 159 2.21 -1.82 -7.13
C ALA A 159 1.45 -3.04 -6.57
N ASP A 160 0.13 -2.94 -6.48
CA ASP A 160 -0.78 -4.08 -6.44
C ASP A 160 -1.24 -4.39 -7.88
N LEU A 161 -0.47 -5.22 -8.56
CA LEU A 161 -0.73 -5.54 -9.97
C LEU A 161 -2.02 -6.34 -10.17
N SER A 162 -2.55 -6.97 -9.11
CA SER A 162 -3.80 -7.76 -9.19
C SER A 162 -5.00 -6.90 -9.59
N HIS A 163 -5.02 -5.63 -9.21
CA HIS A 163 -6.09 -4.71 -9.58
C HIS A 163 -6.15 -4.50 -11.09
N TYR A 164 -5.01 -4.30 -11.76
CA TYR A 164 -4.98 -4.16 -13.21
C TYR A 164 -5.23 -5.46 -13.96
N VAL A 165 -4.80 -6.59 -13.39
CA VAL A 165 -5.11 -7.92 -13.97
C VAL A 165 -6.61 -8.13 -14.05
N VAL A 166 -7.36 -7.77 -13.00
CA VAL A 166 -8.82 -7.94 -12.95
C VAL A 166 -9.53 -6.86 -13.77
N ASP A 167 -9.16 -5.58 -13.62
CA ASP A 167 -9.77 -4.46 -14.30
C ASP A 167 -9.66 -4.56 -15.82
N ARG A 168 -8.51 -5.06 -16.31
CA ARG A 168 -8.24 -5.24 -17.74
C ARG A 168 -8.59 -6.62 -18.26
N GLU A 169 -9.05 -7.53 -17.39
CA GLU A 169 -9.35 -8.93 -17.75
C GLU A 169 -8.20 -9.58 -18.55
N PHE A 170 -6.95 -9.36 -18.14
CA PHE A 170 -5.78 -9.79 -18.88
C PHE A 170 -5.78 -11.28 -19.21
N TRP A 171 -5.46 -11.60 -20.47
CA TRP A 171 -5.22 -12.97 -20.90
C TRP A 171 -3.79 -13.40 -20.58
N PHE A 172 -3.63 -14.63 -20.16
CA PHE A 172 -2.31 -15.22 -19.92
C PHE A 172 -1.99 -16.29 -20.97
N PRO A 173 -0.75 -16.30 -21.51
CA PRO A 173 0.33 -15.35 -21.24
C PRO A 173 -0.03 -13.93 -21.74
N LEU A 174 0.51 -12.91 -21.04
CA LEU A 174 0.29 -11.52 -21.42
C LEU A 174 0.82 -11.26 -22.83
N SER A 175 0.10 -10.43 -23.59
CA SER A 175 0.58 -9.93 -24.88
C SER A 175 1.82 -9.04 -24.69
N THR A 176 2.64 -8.87 -25.73
CA THR A 176 3.79 -7.94 -25.69
C THR A 176 3.37 -6.53 -25.32
N ARG A 177 2.19 -6.08 -25.81
CA ARG A 177 1.63 -4.77 -25.45
C ARG A 177 1.35 -4.68 -23.95
N ASP A 178 0.66 -5.66 -23.38
CA ASP A 178 0.28 -5.64 -21.97
C ASP A 178 1.50 -5.76 -21.06
N LEU A 179 2.50 -6.58 -21.44
CA LEU A 179 3.80 -6.64 -20.75
C LEU A 179 4.48 -5.27 -20.74
N ASN A 180 4.50 -4.54 -21.85
CA ASN A 180 5.11 -3.21 -21.93
C ASN A 180 4.39 -2.20 -21.02
N LEU A 181 3.05 -2.23 -20.98
CA LEU A 181 2.28 -1.34 -20.10
C LEU A 181 2.55 -1.66 -18.62
N MET A 182 2.55 -2.93 -18.24
CA MET A 182 2.83 -3.37 -16.87
C MET A 182 4.28 -3.08 -16.46
N SER A 183 5.23 -3.20 -17.39
CA SER A 183 6.64 -2.86 -17.12
C SER A 183 6.80 -1.41 -16.71
N ARG A 184 6.08 -0.47 -17.34
CA ARG A 184 6.09 0.95 -16.96
C ARG A 184 5.59 1.19 -15.53
N ILE A 185 4.58 0.43 -15.08
CA ILE A 185 4.10 0.47 -13.68
C ILE A 185 5.21 -0.04 -12.75
N ILE A 186 5.81 -1.20 -13.07
CA ILE A 186 6.87 -1.81 -12.26
C ILE A 186 8.09 -0.90 -12.13
N GLU A 187 8.53 -0.26 -13.22
CA GLU A 187 9.68 0.66 -13.24
C GLU A 187 9.46 1.90 -12.36
N ARG A 188 8.20 2.27 -12.12
CA ARG A 188 7.81 3.40 -11.28
C ARG A 188 7.43 3.00 -9.85
N SER A 189 7.57 1.72 -9.50
CA SER A 189 7.23 1.18 -8.18
C SER A 189 8.46 0.97 -7.32
N ASP A 190 8.37 1.42 -6.06
CA ASP A 190 9.38 1.21 -5.03
C ASP A 190 9.01 0.07 -4.08
N SER A 191 7.73 -0.29 -4.04
CA SER A 191 7.21 -1.44 -3.29
C SER A 191 6.10 -2.17 -4.06
N PHE A 192 5.75 -3.36 -3.57
CA PHE A 192 4.78 -4.25 -4.22
C PHE A 192 3.89 -4.93 -3.19
N GLN A 193 2.60 -5.05 -3.50
CA GLN A 193 1.69 -5.90 -2.75
C GLN A 193 1.80 -7.35 -3.26
N GLY A 194 2.14 -8.27 -2.35
CA GLY A 194 2.14 -9.71 -2.62
C GLY A 194 0.74 -10.29 -2.41
N ARG A 195 -0.03 -10.43 -3.50
CA ARG A 195 -1.42 -10.88 -3.44
C ARG A 195 -1.66 -12.07 -4.36
N VAL A 196 -2.46 -13.03 -3.90
CA VAL A 196 -2.95 -14.11 -4.76
C VAL A 196 -4.29 -13.70 -5.36
N ALA A 197 -4.33 -13.64 -6.68
CA ALA A 197 -5.48 -13.20 -7.45
C ALA A 197 -5.77 -14.17 -8.60
N SER A 198 -6.98 -14.12 -9.15
CA SER A 198 -7.34 -14.68 -10.45
C SER A 198 -7.61 -13.56 -11.46
N ARG A 199 -7.90 -13.91 -12.71
CA ARG A 199 -8.33 -12.91 -13.71
C ARG A 199 -9.64 -12.20 -13.38
N GLN A 200 -10.43 -12.76 -12.49
CA GLN A 200 -11.78 -12.27 -12.18
C GLN A 200 -11.94 -11.88 -10.71
N GLN A 201 -10.94 -12.15 -9.89
CA GLN A 201 -11.01 -11.87 -8.46
C GLN A 201 -9.66 -11.38 -7.95
N ILE A 202 -9.65 -10.17 -7.42
CA ILE A 202 -8.43 -9.48 -6.93
C ILE A 202 -7.79 -10.23 -5.78
N GLN A 203 -8.60 -10.81 -4.90
CA GLN A 203 -8.14 -11.52 -3.72
C GLN A 203 -8.84 -12.86 -3.58
N LEU A 204 -8.06 -13.92 -3.61
CA LEU A 204 -8.53 -15.29 -3.37
C LEU A 204 -8.37 -15.62 -1.90
N GLN A 205 -9.38 -16.27 -1.34
CA GLN A 205 -9.27 -16.88 -0.02
C GLN A 205 -8.36 -18.11 -0.13
N LEU A 206 -7.30 -18.12 0.64
CA LEU A 206 -6.41 -19.28 0.74
C LEU A 206 -6.94 -20.19 1.85
N HIS A 207 -7.23 -21.42 1.48
CA HIS A 207 -7.56 -22.49 2.45
C HIS A 207 -6.31 -23.38 2.56
N PHE A 208 -5.77 -23.45 3.74
CA PHE A 208 -4.68 -24.35 4.11
C PHE A 208 -5.19 -25.40 5.08
#